data_8db142bb8c9d0c329a77cc70cdc6e50c
#
_entry.id   8db142bb8c9d0c329a77cc70cdc6e50c
#
_cell.length_a   1.000
_cell.length_b   1.000
_cell.length_c   1.000
_cell.angle_alpha   90.00
_cell.angle_beta   90.00
_cell.angle_gamma   90.00
#
_symmetry.space_group_name_H-M   'P 1'
#
loop_
_entity.id
_entity.type
_entity.pdbx_description
1 polymer ?
#
loop_
_entity_poly.entity_id
_entity_poly.type
_entity_poly.pdbx_seq_one_letter_code
_entity_poly.pdbx_strand_id
1 'polypeptide(L)'
;MESSDLAAVWLTLKLATVVTLLLLVIGTPIAWWLARTHSALKGVVGAIVALPLVLPPTVLGFYLLITMGPNGPIGQLTQSLGLGLLPFTFPGLVIASVFYSLPFVVQPIQNAFEAIGERPLEVAATLRASPWDTFWSVAVPLARPGFLSGAILGFAHTVGEFGIVLMIGGNNPEKTRVVSVQIYDHVEALEYTQAHWLAGGMVLFSFVVLMALYTFNPARRKLA
;
A
#
# COMPACT_ATOMS: atom_id res chain seq x y z
N MET A 1 -0.24 -11.29 -26.38
CA MET A 1 0.08 -11.45 -24.94
C MET A 1 0.42 -12.92 -24.71
N GLU A 2 1.58 -13.17 -24.21
CA GLU A 2 2.02 -14.51 -23.84
C GLU A 2 1.37 -14.97 -22.52
N SER A 3 1.43 -16.27 -22.23
CA SER A 3 0.92 -16.80 -20.95
C SER A 3 1.65 -16.20 -19.74
N SER A 4 2.94 -15.87 -19.90
CA SER A 4 3.78 -15.19 -18.92
C SER A 4 3.29 -13.77 -18.59
N ASP A 5 2.81 -13.01 -19.58
CA ASP A 5 2.26 -11.66 -19.40
C ASP A 5 0.98 -11.70 -18.57
N LEU A 6 0.09 -12.66 -18.87
CA LEU A 6 -1.14 -12.84 -18.11
C LEU A 6 -0.88 -13.27 -16.67
N ALA A 7 0.13 -14.13 -16.44
CA ALA A 7 0.55 -14.52 -15.11
C ALA A 7 1.08 -13.31 -14.31
N ALA A 8 1.88 -12.45 -14.94
CA ALA A 8 2.40 -11.22 -14.33
C ALA A 8 1.27 -10.24 -13.98
N VAL A 9 0.27 -10.05 -14.88
CA VAL A 9 -0.91 -9.22 -14.60
C VAL A 9 -1.70 -9.77 -13.41
N TRP A 10 -1.99 -11.08 -13.41
CA TRP A 10 -2.69 -11.71 -12.31
C TRP A 10 -1.96 -11.57 -10.97
N LEU A 11 -0.65 -11.82 -10.98
CA LEU A 11 0.17 -11.70 -9.77
C LEU A 11 0.18 -10.26 -9.23
N THR A 12 0.28 -9.27 -10.13
CA THR A 12 0.23 -7.85 -9.76
C THR A 12 -1.10 -7.49 -9.10
N LEU A 13 -2.22 -7.88 -9.70
CA LEU A 13 -3.55 -7.61 -9.15
C LEU A 13 -3.76 -8.32 -7.81
N LYS A 14 -3.31 -9.56 -7.69
CA LYS A 14 -3.34 -10.32 -6.44
C LYS A 14 -2.50 -9.63 -5.36
N LEU A 15 -1.26 -9.23 -5.68
CA LEU A 15 -0.37 -8.53 -4.75
C LEU A 15 -1.03 -7.22 -4.29
N ALA A 16 -1.47 -6.38 -5.22
CA ALA A 16 -2.08 -5.09 -4.91
C ALA A 16 -3.34 -5.23 -4.05
N THR A 17 -4.18 -6.24 -4.33
CA THR A 17 -5.38 -6.50 -3.52
C THR A 17 -5.02 -6.91 -2.09
N VAL A 18 -4.12 -7.89 -1.93
CA VAL A 18 -3.71 -8.37 -0.61
C VAL A 18 -3.04 -7.25 0.20
N VAL A 19 -2.12 -6.50 -0.41
CA VAL A 19 -1.43 -5.38 0.22
C VAL A 19 -2.41 -4.30 0.64
N THR A 20 -3.34 -3.91 -0.24
CA THR A 20 -4.34 -2.88 0.08
C THR A 20 -5.23 -3.29 1.25
N LEU A 21 -5.72 -4.52 1.29
CA LEU A 21 -6.54 -5.03 2.39
C LEU A 21 -5.75 -5.03 3.71
N LEU A 22 -4.50 -5.50 3.69
CA LEU A 22 -3.63 -5.46 4.87
C LEU A 22 -3.36 -4.03 5.33
N LEU A 23 -3.09 -3.11 4.39
CA LEU A 23 -2.87 -1.70 4.70
C LEU A 23 -4.10 -1.02 5.28
N LEU A 24 -5.30 -1.34 4.82
CA LEU A 24 -6.53 -0.82 5.41
C LEU A 24 -6.69 -1.31 6.86
N VAL A 25 -6.34 -2.57 7.15
CA VAL A 25 -6.43 -3.14 8.50
C VAL A 25 -5.35 -2.56 9.42
N ILE A 26 -4.08 -2.55 8.98
CA ILE A 26 -2.93 -2.11 9.78
C ILE A 26 -2.87 -0.56 9.82
N GLY A 27 -3.12 0.08 8.71
CA GLY A 27 -3.02 1.54 8.56
C GLY A 27 -4.12 2.29 9.29
N THR A 28 -5.32 1.72 9.44
CA THR A 28 -6.44 2.38 10.13
C THR A 28 -6.12 2.72 11.59
N PRO A 29 -5.65 1.78 12.45
CA PRO A 29 -5.29 2.13 13.82
C PRO A 29 -4.11 3.12 13.89
N ILE A 30 -3.15 3.02 12.97
CA ILE A 30 -2.04 3.98 12.90
C ILE A 30 -2.57 5.38 12.55
N ALA A 31 -3.41 5.49 11.51
CA ALA A 31 -4.03 6.73 11.09
C ALA A 31 -4.91 7.35 12.18
N TRP A 32 -5.71 6.53 12.85
CA TRP A 32 -6.54 6.97 13.98
C TRP A 32 -5.70 7.51 15.12
N TRP A 33 -4.65 6.77 15.50
CA TRP A 33 -3.75 7.21 16.58
C TRP A 33 -3.04 8.53 16.20
N LEU A 34 -2.49 8.63 14.98
CA LEU A 34 -1.86 9.85 14.49
C LEU A 34 -2.83 11.04 14.45
N ALA A 35 -4.08 10.83 14.07
CA ALA A 35 -5.08 11.89 14.00
C ALA A 35 -5.47 12.42 15.39
N ARG A 36 -5.45 11.57 16.43
CA ARG A 36 -6.02 11.88 17.76
C ARG A 36 -4.99 12.10 18.85
N THR A 37 -3.75 11.66 18.63
CA THR A 37 -2.73 11.75 19.69
C THR A 37 -2.16 13.16 19.85
N HIS A 38 -1.91 13.55 21.09
CA HIS A 38 -1.14 14.74 21.47
C HIS A 38 0.27 14.35 21.99
N SER A 39 0.67 13.09 21.84
CA SER A 39 1.97 12.61 22.28
C SER A 39 3.12 13.23 21.50
N ALA A 40 4.27 13.46 22.16
CA ALA A 40 5.51 13.85 21.51
C ALA A 40 5.99 12.84 20.45
N LEU A 41 5.53 11.57 20.54
CA LEU A 41 5.85 10.53 19.56
C LEU A 41 5.11 10.70 18.22
N LYS A 42 4.09 11.59 18.13
CA LYS A 42 3.34 11.84 16.90
C LYS A 42 4.28 12.15 15.72
N GLY A 43 5.25 13.04 15.94
CA GLY A 43 6.21 13.42 14.90
C GLY A 43 7.08 12.26 14.46
N VAL A 44 7.57 11.44 15.40
CA VAL A 44 8.43 10.29 15.08
C VAL A 44 7.67 9.22 14.31
N VAL A 45 6.48 8.84 14.76
CA VAL A 45 5.65 7.84 14.07
C VAL A 45 5.21 8.35 12.70
N GLY A 46 4.83 9.63 12.60
CA GLY A 46 4.50 10.26 11.32
C GLY A 46 5.67 10.24 10.34
N ALA A 47 6.89 10.53 10.81
CA ALA A 47 8.10 10.44 10.00
C ALA A 47 8.39 9.01 9.54
N ILE A 48 8.23 8.00 10.40
CA ILE A 48 8.39 6.59 10.04
C ILE A 48 7.37 6.18 8.96
N VAL A 49 6.11 6.57 9.12
CA VAL A 49 5.06 6.30 8.14
C VAL A 49 5.36 6.97 6.78
N ALA A 50 5.89 8.20 6.82
CA ALA A 50 6.21 8.96 5.60
C ALA A 50 7.56 8.61 4.97
N LEU A 51 8.42 7.85 5.67
CA LEU A 51 9.78 7.53 5.24
C LEU A 51 9.86 6.96 3.81
N PRO A 52 8.95 6.03 3.40
CA PRO A 52 8.95 5.47 2.04
C PRO A 52 8.74 6.50 0.92
N LEU A 53 8.15 7.66 1.20
CA LEU A 53 7.96 8.72 0.20
C LEU A 53 9.26 9.40 -0.22
N VAL A 54 10.26 9.36 0.66
CA VAL A 54 11.55 10.05 0.47
C VAL A 54 12.66 9.08 0.11
N LEU A 55 12.61 7.87 0.65
CA LEU A 55 13.63 6.86 0.40
C LEU A 55 13.51 6.29 -1.03
N PRO A 56 14.62 6.15 -1.75
CA PRO A 56 14.64 5.36 -2.98
C PRO A 56 14.14 3.93 -2.71
N PRO A 57 13.29 3.37 -3.61
CA PRO A 57 12.76 2.01 -3.44
C PRO A 57 13.84 0.95 -3.24
N THR A 58 14.98 1.13 -3.92
CA THR A 58 16.14 0.24 -3.82
C THR A 58 16.78 0.26 -2.44
N VAL A 59 16.83 1.42 -1.76
CA VAL A 59 17.37 1.53 -0.40
C VAL A 59 16.50 0.78 0.59
N LEU A 60 15.18 0.99 0.53
CA LEU A 60 14.24 0.27 1.39
C LEU A 60 14.27 -1.23 1.09
N GLY A 61 14.27 -1.61 -0.19
CA GLY A 61 14.37 -3.01 -0.62
C GLY A 61 15.64 -3.69 -0.12
N PHE A 62 16.78 -3.00 -0.18
CA PHE A 62 18.04 -3.52 0.34
C PHE A 62 17.98 -3.81 1.84
N TYR A 63 17.51 -2.88 2.66
CA TYR A 63 17.40 -3.11 4.11
C TYR A 63 16.37 -4.19 4.45
N LEU A 64 15.26 -4.28 3.73
CA LEU A 64 14.31 -5.37 3.90
C LEU A 64 14.92 -6.72 3.49
N LEU A 65 15.69 -6.76 2.40
CA LEU A 65 16.39 -7.97 1.97
C LEU A 65 17.37 -8.48 3.04
N ILE A 66 18.16 -7.60 3.65
CA ILE A 66 19.06 -7.96 4.73
C ILE A 66 18.28 -8.45 5.97
N THR A 67 17.25 -7.73 6.38
CA THR A 67 16.51 -8.07 7.60
C THR A 67 15.69 -9.35 7.46
N MET A 68 15.17 -9.64 6.27
CA MET A 68 14.41 -10.88 5.96
C MET A 68 15.31 -12.02 5.48
N GLY A 69 16.59 -11.73 5.19
CA GLY A 69 17.58 -12.73 4.76
C GLY A 69 17.98 -13.70 5.88
N PRO A 70 18.78 -14.73 5.56
CA PRO A 70 19.09 -15.83 6.50
C PRO A 70 19.81 -15.36 7.77
N ASN A 71 20.60 -14.30 7.69
CA ASN A 71 21.35 -13.74 8.80
C ASN A 71 20.64 -12.56 9.47
N GLY A 72 19.49 -12.13 8.93
CA GLY A 72 18.72 -11.03 9.47
C GLY A 72 17.72 -11.47 10.57
N PRO A 73 17.28 -10.53 11.41
CA PRO A 73 16.42 -10.85 12.55
C PRO A 73 15.07 -11.46 12.14
N ILE A 74 14.46 -10.97 11.06
CA ILE A 74 13.19 -11.48 10.55
C ILE A 74 13.41 -12.88 9.91
N GLY A 75 14.48 -13.06 9.14
CA GLY A 75 14.80 -14.33 8.51
C GLY A 75 15.09 -15.42 9.52
N GLN A 76 15.85 -15.14 10.60
CA GLN A 76 16.08 -16.08 11.68
C GLN A 76 14.78 -16.44 12.41
N LEU A 77 13.92 -15.47 12.68
CA LEU A 77 12.62 -15.70 13.31
C LEU A 77 11.74 -16.60 12.43
N THR A 78 11.61 -16.30 11.13
CA THR A 78 10.77 -17.10 10.23
C THR A 78 11.30 -18.50 10.04
N GLN A 79 12.62 -18.70 10.01
CA GLN A 79 13.24 -20.03 9.99
C GLN A 79 13.00 -20.82 11.28
N SER A 80 13.13 -20.17 12.44
CA SER A 80 12.88 -20.82 13.73
C SER A 80 11.41 -21.26 13.90
N LEU A 81 10.48 -20.55 13.25
CA LEU A 81 9.06 -20.91 13.20
C LEU A 81 8.71 -21.92 12.10
N GLY A 82 9.70 -22.40 11.33
CA GLY A 82 9.46 -23.35 10.23
C GLY A 82 8.80 -22.74 8.98
N LEU A 83 8.70 -21.42 8.89
CA LEU A 83 8.06 -20.71 7.76
C LEU A 83 9.01 -20.50 6.55
N GLY A 84 10.31 -20.81 6.71
CA GLY A 84 11.33 -20.58 5.69
C GLY A 84 11.73 -19.11 5.54
N LEU A 85 12.47 -18.80 4.47
CA LEU A 85 12.91 -17.43 4.14
C LEU A 85 11.83 -16.70 3.35
N LEU A 86 11.67 -15.42 3.61
CA LEU A 86 10.71 -14.53 2.94
C LEU A 86 11.21 -13.97 1.60
N PRO A 87 12.50 -13.60 1.42
CA PRO A 87 12.98 -13.12 0.14
C PRO A 87 12.68 -14.10 -1.00
N PHE A 88 12.37 -13.57 -2.18
CA PHE A 88 12.03 -14.32 -3.39
C PHE A 88 10.75 -15.16 -3.28
N THR A 89 9.86 -14.78 -2.36
CA THR A 89 8.54 -15.40 -2.19
C THR A 89 7.42 -14.36 -2.27
N PHE A 90 6.20 -14.82 -2.55
CA PHE A 90 5.02 -13.92 -2.53
C PHE A 90 4.77 -13.27 -1.15
N PRO A 91 4.87 -13.95 0.01
CA PRO A 91 4.80 -13.29 1.31
C PRO A 91 5.87 -12.22 1.51
N GLY A 92 7.08 -12.43 1.03
CA GLY A 92 8.13 -11.42 1.07
C GLY A 92 7.76 -10.17 0.27
N LEU A 93 7.19 -10.33 -0.93
CA LEU A 93 6.66 -9.22 -1.71
C LEU A 93 5.57 -8.47 -0.95
N VAL A 94 4.62 -9.18 -0.36
CA VAL A 94 3.52 -8.57 0.41
C VAL A 94 4.07 -7.71 1.54
N ILE A 95 5.02 -8.21 2.33
CA ILE A 95 5.62 -7.47 3.44
C ILE A 95 6.32 -6.21 2.92
N ALA A 96 7.15 -6.34 1.87
CA ALA A 96 7.87 -5.21 1.30
C ALA A 96 6.92 -4.14 0.75
N SER A 97 5.89 -4.55 0.01
CA SER A 97 4.90 -3.63 -0.55
C SER A 97 4.02 -2.98 0.53
N VAL A 98 3.72 -3.67 1.63
CA VAL A 98 3.03 -3.08 2.78
C VAL A 98 3.85 -1.93 3.36
N PHE A 99 5.15 -2.12 3.58
CA PHE A 99 6.02 -1.04 4.08
C PHE A 99 6.09 0.13 3.11
N TYR A 100 6.27 -0.15 1.82
CA TYR A 100 6.47 0.89 0.82
C TYR A 100 5.20 1.66 0.48
N SER A 101 4.04 0.99 0.47
CA SER A 101 2.74 1.61 0.17
C SER A 101 2.04 2.19 1.42
N LEU A 102 2.62 2.03 2.62
CA LEU A 102 2.04 2.46 3.89
C LEU A 102 1.56 3.93 3.89
N PRO A 103 2.36 4.92 3.46
CA PRO A 103 1.95 6.32 3.49
C PRO A 103 0.75 6.62 2.60
N PHE A 104 0.60 5.91 1.47
CA PHE A 104 -0.48 6.12 0.51
C PHE A 104 -1.87 5.70 1.06
N VAL A 105 -1.89 4.89 2.10
CA VAL A 105 -3.13 4.49 2.78
C VAL A 105 -3.30 5.25 4.09
N VAL A 106 -2.24 5.35 4.92
CA VAL A 106 -2.33 5.98 6.24
C VAL A 106 -2.65 7.46 6.14
N GLN A 107 -1.97 8.22 5.27
CA GLN A 107 -2.15 9.67 5.21
C GLN A 107 -3.57 10.11 4.80
N PRO A 108 -4.20 9.56 3.72
CA PRO A 108 -5.57 9.92 3.39
C PRO A 108 -6.58 9.59 4.50
N ILE A 109 -6.41 8.46 5.19
CA ILE A 109 -7.26 8.06 6.31
C ILE A 109 -7.04 8.97 7.51
N GLN A 110 -5.78 9.29 7.85
CA GLN A 110 -5.44 10.23 8.91
C GLN A 110 -6.06 11.61 8.65
N ASN A 111 -5.87 12.16 7.45
CA ASN A 111 -6.44 13.46 7.06
C ASN A 111 -7.97 13.47 7.18
N ALA A 112 -8.63 12.37 6.82
CA ALA A 112 -10.07 12.25 6.96
C ALA A 112 -10.51 12.20 8.42
N PHE A 113 -9.78 11.50 9.29
CA PHE A 113 -10.05 11.50 10.73
C PHE A 113 -9.80 12.86 11.38
N GLU A 114 -8.75 13.58 10.98
CA GLU A 114 -8.47 14.94 11.45
C GLU A 114 -9.58 15.92 11.01
N ALA A 115 -10.10 15.78 9.79
CA ALA A 115 -11.16 16.63 9.25
C ALA A 115 -12.52 16.47 9.96
N ILE A 116 -12.77 15.37 10.65
CA ILE A 116 -13.99 15.17 11.46
C ILE A 116 -14.03 16.18 12.63
N GLY A 117 -12.89 16.54 13.18
CA GLY A 117 -12.77 17.37 14.39
C GLY A 117 -13.27 16.64 15.66
N GLU A 118 -13.47 17.40 16.73
CA GLU A 118 -13.83 16.83 18.04
C GLU A 118 -15.34 16.78 18.26
N ARG A 119 -16.09 17.73 17.71
CA ARG A 119 -17.53 17.90 17.98
C ARG A 119 -18.39 16.63 17.77
N PRO A 120 -18.29 15.90 16.65
CA PRO A 120 -19.08 14.69 16.47
C PRO A 120 -18.77 13.59 17.50
N LEU A 121 -17.52 13.53 17.97
CA LEU A 121 -17.08 12.55 18.94
C LEU A 121 -17.54 12.94 20.37
N GLU A 122 -17.54 14.24 20.70
CA GLU A 122 -18.07 14.77 21.96
C GLU A 122 -19.59 14.53 22.03
N VAL A 123 -20.34 14.76 20.94
CA VAL A 123 -21.76 14.47 20.88
C VAL A 123 -22.02 12.98 21.15
N ALA A 124 -21.26 12.07 20.53
CA ALA A 124 -21.38 10.64 20.81
C ALA A 124 -21.12 10.32 22.29
N ALA A 125 -20.11 10.99 22.90
CA ALA A 125 -19.81 10.82 24.32
C ALA A 125 -20.96 11.31 25.24
N THR A 126 -21.64 12.41 24.88
CA THR A 126 -22.84 12.87 25.63
C THR A 126 -23.99 11.86 25.57
N LEU A 127 -24.07 11.08 24.51
CA LEU A 127 -25.03 9.98 24.33
C LEU A 127 -24.54 8.67 24.99
N ARG A 128 -23.48 8.72 25.79
CA ARG A 128 -22.86 7.56 26.48
C ARG A 128 -22.34 6.46 25.52
N ALA A 129 -22.00 6.81 24.27
CA ALA A 129 -21.35 5.88 23.36
C ALA A 129 -19.96 5.50 23.91
N SER A 130 -19.62 4.22 23.85
CA SER A 130 -18.28 3.76 24.20
C SER A 130 -17.24 4.25 23.16
N PRO A 131 -15.94 4.32 23.50
CA PRO A 131 -14.90 4.68 22.51
C PRO A 131 -14.91 3.78 21.27
N TRP A 132 -15.20 2.49 21.44
CA TRP A 132 -15.30 1.53 20.35
C TRP A 132 -16.53 1.77 19.47
N ASP A 133 -17.66 2.07 20.08
CA ASP A 133 -18.88 2.42 19.34
C ASP A 133 -18.72 3.76 18.62
N THR A 134 -18.17 4.77 19.26
CA THR A 134 -17.83 6.06 18.65
C THR A 134 -16.91 5.89 17.45
N PHE A 135 -15.92 5.00 17.53
CA PHE A 135 -15.03 4.72 16.39
C PHE A 135 -15.79 4.12 15.20
N TRP A 136 -16.57 3.04 15.42
CA TRP A 136 -17.21 2.33 14.32
C TRP A 136 -18.48 3.00 13.81
N SER A 137 -19.26 3.64 14.69
CA SER A 137 -20.58 4.21 14.35
C SER A 137 -20.49 5.68 13.94
N VAL A 138 -19.40 6.40 14.29
CA VAL A 138 -19.26 7.82 14.00
C VAL A 138 -18.01 8.09 13.18
N ALA A 139 -16.82 7.75 13.70
CA ALA A 139 -15.55 8.14 13.08
C ALA A 139 -15.35 7.45 11.71
N VAL A 140 -15.47 6.13 11.63
CA VAL A 140 -15.27 5.37 10.38
C VAL A 140 -16.28 5.79 9.29
N PRO A 141 -17.60 5.91 9.55
CA PRO A 141 -18.55 6.39 8.55
C PRO A 141 -18.25 7.80 8.03
N LEU A 142 -17.85 8.72 8.91
CA LEU A 142 -17.49 10.09 8.50
C LEU A 142 -16.16 10.14 7.74
N ALA A 143 -15.22 9.24 8.03
CA ALA A 143 -13.94 9.13 7.34
C ALA A 143 -13.99 8.31 6.03
N ARG A 144 -15.15 7.79 5.60
CA ARG A 144 -15.27 6.98 4.36
C ARG A 144 -14.55 7.53 3.15
N PRO A 145 -14.55 8.86 2.86
CA PRO A 145 -13.81 9.40 1.73
C PRO A 145 -12.30 9.16 1.82
N GLY A 146 -11.74 9.21 3.04
CA GLY A 146 -10.33 8.91 3.28
C GLY A 146 -9.98 7.44 3.07
N PHE A 147 -10.86 6.53 3.51
CA PHE A 147 -10.71 5.09 3.26
C PHE A 147 -10.75 4.76 1.78
N LEU A 148 -11.69 5.35 1.04
CA LEU A 148 -11.78 5.17 -0.41
C LEU A 148 -10.52 5.70 -1.11
N SER A 149 -10.07 6.90 -0.77
CA SER A 149 -8.85 7.48 -1.34
C SER A 149 -7.62 6.64 -0.99
N GLY A 150 -7.48 6.22 0.27
CA GLY A 150 -6.38 5.36 0.72
C GLY A 150 -6.36 4.01 0.00
N ALA A 151 -7.52 3.37 -0.15
CA ALA A 151 -7.63 2.11 -0.88
C ALA A 151 -7.22 2.24 -2.35
N ILE A 152 -7.73 3.27 -3.04
CA ILE A 152 -7.41 3.51 -4.45
C ILE A 152 -5.92 3.86 -4.62
N LEU A 153 -5.38 4.75 -3.79
CA LEU A 153 -3.97 5.17 -3.89
C LEU A 153 -3.02 4.03 -3.51
N GLY A 154 -3.30 3.29 -2.45
CA GLY A 154 -2.50 2.14 -2.04
C GLY A 154 -2.49 1.03 -3.10
N PHE A 155 -3.65 0.73 -3.68
CA PHE A 155 -3.78 -0.25 -4.75
C PHE A 155 -3.00 0.19 -6.00
N ALA A 156 -3.23 1.42 -6.48
CA ALA A 156 -2.57 1.95 -7.66
C ALA A 156 -1.04 2.04 -7.49
N HIS A 157 -0.57 2.45 -6.30
CA HIS A 157 0.84 2.51 -5.98
C HIS A 157 1.47 1.12 -6.05
N THR A 158 0.85 0.11 -5.42
CA THR A 158 1.35 -1.27 -5.44
C THR A 158 1.34 -1.88 -6.86
N VAL A 159 0.37 -1.55 -7.70
CA VAL A 159 0.34 -2.00 -9.11
C VAL A 159 1.51 -1.42 -9.90
N GLY A 160 1.88 -0.16 -9.66
CA GLY A 160 2.99 0.52 -10.36
C GLY A 160 4.38 0.26 -9.76
N GLU A 161 4.48 -0.52 -8.71
CA GLU A 161 5.71 -0.74 -7.96
C GLU A 161 6.72 -1.59 -8.74
N PHE A 162 7.99 -1.13 -8.80
CA PHE A 162 9.07 -1.81 -9.51
C PHE A 162 10.29 -2.08 -8.63
N GLY A 163 10.92 -1.04 -8.09
CA GLY A 163 12.24 -1.12 -7.48
C GLY A 163 12.32 -2.07 -6.28
N ILE A 164 11.38 -1.95 -5.33
CA ILE A 164 11.39 -2.81 -4.14
C ILE A 164 10.94 -4.24 -4.48
N VAL A 165 10.01 -4.39 -5.44
CA VAL A 165 9.54 -5.70 -5.90
C VAL A 165 10.67 -6.46 -6.59
N LEU A 166 11.47 -5.79 -7.42
CA LEU A 166 12.64 -6.41 -8.05
C LEU A 166 13.68 -6.83 -7.00
N MET A 167 13.94 -5.99 -5.99
CA MET A 167 14.91 -6.30 -4.93
C MET A 167 14.49 -7.49 -4.07
N ILE A 168 13.23 -7.57 -3.67
CA ILE A 168 12.73 -8.60 -2.75
C ILE A 168 12.23 -9.85 -3.48
N GLY A 169 11.61 -9.65 -4.65
CA GLY A 169 11.05 -10.75 -5.44
C GLY A 169 12.03 -11.37 -6.41
N GLY A 170 13.04 -10.61 -6.82
CA GLY A 170 13.85 -10.96 -7.97
C GLY A 170 12.98 -11.02 -9.23
N ASN A 171 13.40 -11.81 -10.18
CA ASN A 171 12.71 -12.00 -11.46
C ASN A 171 12.29 -13.47 -11.62
N ASN A 172 11.47 -14.00 -10.68
CA ASN A 172 11.06 -15.39 -10.71
C ASN A 172 9.71 -15.53 -11.44
N PRO A 173 9.67 -16.13 -12.64
CA PRO A 173 8.44 -16.33 -13.38
C PRO A 173 7.36 -17.00 -12.52
N GLU A 174 6.10 -16.58 -12.69
CA GLU A 174 4.90 -17.12 -12.03
C GLU A 174 4.84 -16.97 -10.49
N LYS A 175 5.98 -16.68 -9.82
CA LYS A 175 6.05 -16.59 -8.36
C LYS A 175 6.13 -15.15 -7.84
N THR A 176 6.97 -14.31 -8.45
CA THR A 176 7.25 -12.95 -7.96
C THR A 176 7.36 -11.91 -9.07
N ARG A 177 7.33 -12.31 -10.34
CA ARG A 177 7.42 -11.40 -11.47
C ARG A 177 6.09 -10.66 -11.68
N VAL A 178 6.03 -9.40 -11.30
CA VAL A 178 4.91 -8.49 -11.54
C VAL A 178 5.01 -7.79 -12.89
N VAL A 179 3.94 -7.10 -13.33
CA VAL A 179 3.88 -6.43 -14.64
C VAL A 179 5.02 -5.45 -14.86
N SER A 180 5.38 -4.64 -13.85
CA SER A 180 6.48 -3.69 -13.97
C SER A 180 7.83 -4.36 -14.26
N VAL A 181 8.08 -5.52 -13.65
CA VAL A 181 9.28 -6.33 -13.90
C VAL A 181 9.18 -7.00 -15.29
N GLN A 182 8.01 -7.50 -15.69
CA GLN A 182 7.79 -8.10 -17.00
C GLN A 182 8.02 -7.08 -18.14
N ILE A 183 7.55 -5.82 -17.96
CA ILE A 183 7.83 -4.74 -18.92
C ILE A 183 9.32 -4.50 -19.05
N TYR A 184 10.03 -4.47 -17.93
CA TYR A 184 11.48 -4.28 -17.89
C TYR A 184 12.21 -5.41 -18.63
N ASP A 185 11.82 -6.67 -18.40
CA ASP A 185 12.38 -7.83 -19.09
C ASP A 185 12.19 -7.77 -20.62
N HIS A 186 10.98 -7.42 -21.09
CA HIS A 186 10.74 -7.25 -22.52
C HIS A 186 11.60 -6.12 -23.13
N VAL A 187 11.84 -5.04 -22.38
CA VAL A 187 12.73 -3.96 -22.84
C VAL A 187 14.17 -4.43 -22.93
N GLU A 188 14.67 -5.19 -21.94
CA GLU A 188 16.04 -5.76 -21.96
C GLU A 188 16.21 -6.79 -23.08
N ALA A 189 15.16 -7.56 -23.38
CA ALA A 189 15.13 -8.51 -24.48
C ALA A 189 14.93 -7.85 -25.88
N LEU A 190 14.79 -6.52 -25.93
CA LEU A 190 14.48 -5.74 -27.15
C LEU A 190 13.11 -6.11 -27.78
N GLU A 191 12.21 -6.68 -26.99
CA GLU A 191 10.85 -7.07 -27.38
C GLU A 191 9.88 -5.91 -27.20
N TYR A 192 10.13 -4.78 -27.86
CA TYR A 192 9.39 -3.52 -27.65
C TYR A 192 7.89 -3.63 -27.95
N THR A 193 7.47 -4.53 -28.81
CA THR A 193 6.04 -4.72 -29.10
C THR A 193 5.31 -5.28 -27.88
N GLN A 194 5.85 -6.26 -27.19
CA GLN A 194 5.30 -6.85 -25.97
C GLN A 194 5.33 -5.83 -24.83
N ALA A 195 6.47 -5.15 -24.63
CA ALA A 195 6.60 -4.07 -23.66
C ALA A 195 5.54 -2.98 -23.88
N HIS A 196 5.28 -2.58 -25.14
CA HIS A 196 4.30 -1.54 -25.48
C HIS A 196 2.86 -1.93 -25.09
N TRP A 197 2.45 -3.17 -25.33
CA TRP A 197 1.11 -3.64 -24.94
C TRP A 197 0.91 -3.63 -23.43
N LEU A 198 1.88 -4.12 -22.65
CA LEU A 198 1.80 -4.10 -21.20
C LEU A 198 1.87 -2.67 -20.64
N ALA A 199 2.80 -1.86 -21.13
CA ALA A 199 2.94 -0.47 -20.72
C ALA A 199 1.69 0.37 -21.07
N GLY A 200 1.13 0.19 -22.28
CA GLY A 200 -0.11 0.83 -22.71
C GLY A 200 -1.29 0.44 -21.81
N GLY A 201 -1.39 -0.84 -21.45
CA GLY A 201 -2.38 -1.33 -20.49
C GLY A 201 -2.22 -0.67 -19.10
N MET A 202 -0.99 -0.50 -18.62
CA MET A 202 -0.70 0.19 -17.35
C MET A 202 -1.07 1.68 -17.41
N VAL A 203 -0.81 2.36 -18.52
CA VAL A 203 -1.21 3.77 -18.71
C VAL A 203 -2.73 3.90 -18.67
N LEU A 204 -3.45 3.05 -19.41
CA LEU A 204 -4.91 3.04 -19.42
C LEU A 204 -5.48 2.74 -18.02
N PHE A 205 -4.94 1.74 -17.34
CA PHE A 205 -5.31 1.40 -15.96
C PHE A 205 -5.12 2.60 -15.03
N SER A 206 -3.94 3.23 -15.03
CA SER A 206 -3.64 4.40 -14.20
C SER A 206 -4.58 5.57 -14.48
N PHE A 207 -4.88 5.82 -15.75
CA PHE A 207 -5.83 6.87 -16.14
C PHE A 207 -7.24 6.59 -15.58
N VAL A 208 -7.74 5.37 -15.74
CA VAL A 208 -9.07 4.95 -15.23
C VAL A 208 -9.13 5.07 -13.70
N VAL A 209 -8.09 4.64 -12.99
CA VAL A 209 -8.01 4.74 -11.52
C VAL A 209 -8.03 6.20 -11.07
N LEU A 210 -7.22 7.05 -11.69
CA LEU A 210 -7.19 8.48 -11.38
C LEU A 210 -8.53 9.15 -11.72
N MET A 211 -9.11 8.84 -12.87
CA MET A 211 -10.43 9.35 -13.24
C MET A 211 -11.51 8.95 -12.22
N ALA A 212 -11.50 7.69 -11.76
CA ALA A 212 -12.39 7.23 -10.72
C ALA A 212 -12.17 8.00 -9.41
N LEU A 213 -10.92 8.19 -8.98
CA LEU A 213 -10.58 8.95 -7.78
C LEU A 213 -11.10 10.41 -7.86
N TYR A 214 -10.90 11.08 -8.99
CA TYR A 214 -11.35 12.46 -9.18
C TYR A 214 -12.87 12.59 -9.30
N THR A 215 -13.55 11.61 -9.90
CA THR A 215 -15.01 11.63 -10.10
C THR A 215 -15.76 11.28 -8.82
N PHE A 216 -15.27 10.30 -8.05
CA PHE A 216 -15.96 9.80 -6.86
C PHE A 216 -15.51 10.47 -5.56
N ASN A 217 -14.58 11.45 -5.59
CA ASN A 217 -14.15 12.16 -4.39
C ASN A 217 -15.17 13.24 -4.00
N PRO A 218 -15.96 13.04 -2.92
CA PRO A 218 -17.05 13.95 -2.55
C PRO A 218 -16.56 15.32 -2.05
N ALA A 219 -15.28 15.47 -1.70
CA ALA A 219 -14.73 16.73 -1.19
C ALA A 219 -14.75 17.85 -2.26
N ARG A 220 -14.72 17.53 -3.55
CA ARG A 220 -14.79 18.53 -4.66
C ARG A 220 -16.22 18.88 -5.08
N ARG A 221 -17.22 18.07 -4.77
CA ARG A 221 -18.63 18.34 -5.12
C ARG A 221 -19.27 19.50 -4.35
N LYS A 222 -18.62 19.97 -3.27
CA LYS A 222 -19.10 21.10 -2.44
C LYS A 222 -18.55 22.48 -2.89
N LEU A 223 -17.70 22.53 -3.92
CA LEU A 223 -17.09 23.78 -4.42
C LEU A 223 -17.58 24.15 -5.83
N ALA A 224 -18.48 23.40 -6.40
CA ALA A 224 -19.21 23.69 -7.64
C ALA A 224 -20.72 23.86 -7.33
#